data_76775248ba068748cbd1b4bd8c0e54d0
#
_entry.id   76775248ba068748cbd1b4bd8c0e54d0
#
_cell.length_a   1.000
_cell.length_b   1.000
_cell.length_c   1.000
_cell.angle_alpha   90.00
_cell.angle_beta   90.00
_cell.angle_gamma   90.00
#
_symmetry.space_group_name_H-M   'P 1'
#
loop_
_entity.id
_entity.type
_entity.pdbx_description
1 polymer ?
#
loop_
_entity_poly.entity_id
_entity_poly.type
_entity_poly.pdbx_seq_one_letter_code
_entity_poly.pdbx_strand_id
1 'polypeptide(L)'
;RKMRAVLRYRHIPHDWIVRGSTHDDLPPAPVPVIPVLGWRDDEGGYREVMVDSSPQITRLETDHPQRSIVATDPATAFIDFVLEDVADEWLSKAMYHYRWANAEDTEKSGRLLPLDANLQLPADKAAMAHDFFIDRQVGRRAMIGSTDANGPVLERSYERILDTLQAHLAEHNFFFGTRPGRADFAFFGQLMPMLWWDPTPTAVAVERAPRAIMWNQWMDDLSWWRVDDDEGWCSAEAIPPTTRALLVEAGRTYAPFMVANAAAVAAGADEVACETDGTEYRQTPFKYQAKCLAWIRDEYAGLSDADQARVDGVLGGTGCEVLVAT
;
A
#
# COMPACT_ATOMS: atom_id res chain seq x y z
N ARG A 1 -2.64 -8.25 4.28
CA ARG A 1 -1.35 -8.94 4.07
C ARG A 1 -0.19 -8.15 4.67
N LYS A 2 -0.03 -6.84 4.35
CA LYS A 2 1.04 -5.97 4.85
C LYS A 2 1.36 -6.18 6.33
N MET A 3 0.41 -5.91 7.23
CA MET A 3 0.65 -6.01 8.69
C MET A 3 1.04 -7.42 9.17
N ARG A 4 0.49 -8.48 8.57
CA ARG A 4 0.87 -9.85 8.92
C ARG A 4 2.35 -10.14 8.59
N ALA A 5 2.81 -9.68 7.44
CA ALA A 5 4.22 -9.81 7.04
C ALA A 5 5.14 -8.99 7.95
N VAL A 6 4.75 -7.76 8.30
CA VAL A 6 5.47 -6.91 9.27
C VAL A 6 5.63 -7.62 10.61
N LEU A 7 4.54 -8.15 11.18
CA LEU A 7 4.57 -8.83 12.47
C LEU A 7 5.47 -10.08 12.45
N ARG A 8 5.42 -10.87 11.36
CA ARG A 8 6.29 -12.03 11.16
C ARG A 8 7.76 -11.63 11.06
N TYR A 9 8.08 -10.68 10.17
CA TYR A 9 9.45 -10.19 10.03
C TYR A 9 10.03 -9.67 11.34
N ARG A 10 9.24 -8.90 12.10
CA ARG A 10 9.65 -8.31 13.37
C ARG A 10 9.65 -9.27 14.55
N HIS A 11 9.27 -10.54 14.34
CA HIS A 11 9.12 -11.55 15.38
C HIS A 11 8.17 -11.13 16.51
N ILE A 12 7.17 -10.31 16.21
CA ILE A 12 6.17 -9.89 17.19
C ILE A 12 5.14 -11.00 17.35
N PRO A 13 4.97 -11.57 18.56
CA PRO A 13 3.95 -12.58 18.80
C PRO A 13 2.55 -12.04 18.50
N HIS A 14 1.78 -12.76 17.69
CA HIS A 14 0.44 -12.35 17.30
C HIS A 14 -0.44 -13.54 16.93
N ASP A 15 -1.74 -13.38 17.13
CA ASP A 15 -2.77 -14.24 16.57
C ASP A 15 -3.35 -13.58 15.32
N TRP A 16 -3.45 -14.33 14.22
CA TRP A 16 -4.17 -13.85 13.05
C TRP A 16 -5.58 -14.41 13.04
N ILE A 17 -6.56 -13.55 13.30
CA ILE A 17 -7.98 -13.87 13.33
C ILE A 17 -8.63 -13.39 12.05
N VAL A 18 -9.37 -14.25 11.37
CA VAL A 18 -10.16 -13.87 10.19
C VAL A 18 -11.36 -13.06 10.66
N ARG A 19 -11.45 -11.81 10.22
CA ARG A 19 -12.52 -10.90 10.63
C ARG A 19 -13.88 -11.42 10.20
N GLY A 20 -14.84 -11.43 11.14
CA GLY A 20 -16.18 -11.97 10.95
C GLY A 20 -16.29 -13.50 11.06
N SER A 21 -15.20 -14.20 11.38
CA SER A 21 -15.25 -15.62 11.72
C SER A 21 -15.83 -15.86 13.12
N THR A 22 -16.11 -17.13 13.46
CA THR A 22 -16.59 -17.51 14.78
C THR A 22 -15.56 -17.30 15.91
N HIS A 23 -14.31 -17.05 15.56
CA HIS A 23 -13.21 -16.76 16.50
C HIS A 23 -12.89 -15.27 16.59
N ASP A 24 -13.62 -14.42 15.87
CA ASP A 24 -13.41 -12.97 15.90
C ASP A 24 -14.02 -12.38 17.18
N ASP A 25 -13.19 -12.23 18.18
CA ASP A 25 -13.51 -11.66 19.49
C ASP A 25 -13.11 -10.18 19.62
N LEU A 26 -12.58 -9.57 18.55
CA LEU A 26 -12.18 -8.18 18.55
C LEU A 26 -13.39 -7.25 18.71
N PRO A 27 -13.30 -6.24 19.60
CA PRO A 27 -14.30 -5.19 19.68
C PRO A 27 -14.51 -4.49 18.33
N PRO A 28 -15.66 -3.83 18.13
CA PRO A 28 -15.88 -3.02 16.95
C PRO A 28 -14.78 -1.98 16.77
N ALA A 29 -14.16 -1.97 15.58
CA ALA A 29 -13.17 -0.97 15.24
C ALA A 29 -13.85 0.43 15.04
N PRO A 30 -13.14 1.55 15.24
CA PRO A 30 -13.67 2.90 15.06
C PRO A 30 -14.27 3.13 13.65
N VAL A 31 -13.69 2.49 12.65
CA VAL A 31 -14.20 2.45 11.27
C VAL A 31 -14.10 1.02 10.72
N PRO A 32 -15.02 0.57 9.86
CA PRO A 32 -15.09 -0.81 9.36
C PRO A 32 -14.10 -1.05 8.21
N VAL A 33 -12.80 -0.84 8.48
CA VAL A 33 -11.70 -1.06 7.53
C VAL A 33 -10.70 -2.05 8.11
N ILE A 34 -9.88 -2.63 7.26
CA ILE A 34 -8.77 -3.51 7.61
C ILE A 34 -7.46 -2.87 7.13
N PRO A 35 -6.33 -3.15 7.80
CA PRO A 35 -6.15 -4.07 8.93
C PRO A 35 -6.68 -3.52 10.26
N VAL A 36 -7.08 -4.44 11.15
CA VAL A 36 -7.40 -4.13 12.54
C VAL A 36 -6.38 -4.83 13.43
N LEU A 37 -5.74 -4.12 14.34
CA LEU A 37 -4.90 -4.66 15.41
C LEU A 37 -5.55 -4.41 16.75
N GLY A 38 -5.57 -5.44 17.61
CA GLY A 38 -6.02 -5.35 18.99
C GLY A 38 -4.87 -5.67 19.93
N TRP A 39 -4.63 -4.80 20.91
CA TRP A 39 -3.69 -5.04 22.01
C TRP A 39 -4.43 -5.66 23.19
N ARG A 40 -4.07 -6.90 23.56
CA ARG A 40 -4.68 -7.55 24.72
C ARG A 40 -4.25 -6.90 26.03
N ASP A 41 -5.13 -6.94 27.01
CA ASP A 41 -4.82 -6.64 28.41
C ASP A 41 -4.44 -7.92 29.18
N ASP A 42 -4.07 -7.76 30.45
CA ASP A 42 -3.66 -8.85 31.33
C ASP A 42 -4.84 -9.77 31.74
N GLU A 43 -6.08 -9.32 31.54
CA GLU A 43 -7.30 -10.07 31.85
C GLU A 43 -7.82 -10.86 30.64
N GLY A 44 -7.13 -10.77 29.47
CA GLY A 44 -7.48 -11.44 28.22
C GLY A 44 -8.51 -10.68 27.37
N GLY A 45 -8.88 -9.47 27.79
CA GLY A 45 -9.64 -8.52 26.99
C GLY A 45 -8.77 -7.72 26.02
N TYR A 46 -9.26 -6.58 25.57
CA TYR A 46 -8.54 -5.67 24.69
C TYR A 46 -8.49 -4.27 25.30
N ARG A 47 -7.27 -3.77 25.56
CA ARG A 47 -7.04 -2.39 26.03
C ARG A 47 -7.13 -1.36 24.91
N GLU A 48 -6.87 -1.78 23.67
CA GLU A 48 -6.84 -0.88 22.51
C GLU A 48 -7.12 -1.65 21.23
N VAL A 49 -7.82 -0.99 20.29
CA VAL A 49 -8.07 -1.47 18.93
C VAL A 49 -7.74 -0.36 17.95
N MET A 50 -6.83 -0.60 17.03
CA MET A 50 -6.41 0.36 16.01
C MET A 50 -6.73 -0.17 14.60
N VAL A 51 -7.06 0.75 13.73
CA VAL A 51 -7.14 0.55 12.27
C VAL A 51 -6.04 1.35 11.61
N ASP A 52 -5.81 1.08 10.30
CA ASP A 52 -4.83 1.77 9.48
C ASP A 52 -3.38 1.32 9.75
N SER A 53 -2.73 0.87 8.67
CA SER A 53 -1.41 0.23 8.77
C SER A 53 -0.29 1.20 9.15
N SER A 54 -0.32 2.45 8.69
CA SER A 54 0.78 3.39 8.94
C SER A 54 0.86 3.82 10.41
N PRO A 55 -0.23 4.24 11.09
CA PRO A 55 -0.19 4.46 12.54
C PRO A 55 0.04 3.17 13.35
N GLN A 56 -0.43 1.99 12.88
CA GLN A 56 -0.12 0.72 13.53
C GLN A 56 1.38 0.42 13.51
N ILE A 57 2.07 0.65 12.37
CA ILE A 57 3.52 0.50 12.27
C ILE A 57 4.22 1.45 13.25
N THR A 58 3.85 2.73 13.26
CA THR A 58 4.44 3.72 14.18
C THR A 58 4.29 3.29 15.65
N ARG A 59 3.13 2.76 16.03
CA ARG A 59 2.90 2.22 17.36
C ARG A 59 3.76 1.00 17.65
N LEU A 60 3.86 0.06 16.70
CA LEU A 60 4.69 -1.14 16.85
C LEU A 60 6.18 -0.81 16.94
N GLU A 61 6.68 0.24 16.24
CA GLU A 61 8.06 0.71 16.40
C GLU A 61 8.37 1.15 17.82
N THR A 62 7.41 1.81 18.49
CA THR A 62 7.53 2.23 19.88
C THR A 62 7.48 1.05 20.86
N ASP A 63 6.52 0.14 20.66
CA ASP A 63 6.29 -0.99 21.57
C ASP A 63 7.37 -2.10 21.44
N HIS A 64 7.96 -2.22 20.24
CA HIS A 64 8.92 -3.28 19.87
C HIS A 64 10.09 -2.69 19.07
N PRO A 65 11.17 -2.17 19.68
CA PRO A 65 12.24 -1.49 18.96
C PRO A 65 13.12 -2.41 18.10
N GLN A 66 13.06 -3.74 18.31
CA GLN A 66 13.90 -4.68 17.57
C GLN A 66 13.37 -4.90 16.15
N ARG A 67 14.29 -5.18 15.22
CA ARG A 67 13.97 -5.47 13.81
C ARG A 67 13.07 -4.40 13.20
N SER A 68 13.38 -3.13 13.47
CA SER A 68 12.68 -1.97 12.92
C SER A 68 12.53 -2.05 11.39
N ILE A 69 11.44 -1.56 10.85
CA ILE A 69 11.20 -1.36 9.42
C ILE A 69 11.25 0.12 9.04
N VAL A 70 11.74 0.95 9.95
CA VAL A 70 11.97 2.40 9.74
C VAL A 70 13.46 2.64 9.75
N ALA A 71 13.97 3.29 8.70
CA ALA A 71 15.40 3.62 8.59
C ALA A 71 15.83 4.56 9.71
N THR A 72 17.08 4.38 10.19
CA THR A 72 17.66 5.26 11.23
C THR A 72 18.03 6.63 10.68
N ASP A 73 18.29 6.75 9.38
CA ASP A 73 18.50 8.03 8.69
C ASP A 73 17.13 8.70 8.42
N PRO A 74 16.86 9.90 9.00
CA PRO A 74 15.56 10.55 8.89
C PRO A 74 15.15 10.87 7.45
N ALA A 75 16.10 11.25 6.59
CA ALA A 75 15.78 11.52 5.19
C ALA A 75 15.39 10.25 4.43
N THR A 76 16.11 9.14 4.67
CA THR A 76 15.74 7.83 4.10
C THR A 76 14.38 7.35 4.64
N ALA A 77 14.13 7.49 5.95
CA ALA A 77 12.86 7.12 6.57
C ALA A 77 11.68 7.90 5.97
N PHE A 78 11.87 9.18 5.67
CA PHE A 78 10.84 9.99 5.01
C PHE A 78 10.57 9.53 3.58
N ILE A 79 11.59 9.23 2.79
CA ILE A 79 11.41 8.73 1.41
C ILE A 79 10.71 7.35 1.42
N ASP A 80 11.06 6.48 2.37
CA ASP A 80 10.40 5.20 2.56
C ASP A 80 8.92 5.37 2.93
N PHE A 81 8.58 6.35 3.78
CA PHE A 81 7.22 6.69 4.13
C PHE A 81 6.41 7.22 2.93
N VAL A 82 7.01 8.05 2.08
CA VAL A 82 6.36 8.49 0.83
C VAL A 82 6.06 7.30 -0.08
N LEU A 83 7.01 6.38 -0.27
CA LEU A 83 6.79 5.18 -1.10
C LEU A 83 5.79 4.20 -0.47
N GLU A 84 5.71 4.11 0.87
CA GLU A 84 4.63 3.38 1.55
C GLU A 84 3.26 3.92 1.13
N ASP A 85 3.08 5.24 1.19
CA ASP A 85 1.81 5.90 0.83
C ASP A 85 1.48 5.73 -0.67
N VAL A 86 2.49 5.80 -1.55
CA VAL A 86 2.31 5.50 -2.99
C VAL A 86 1.70 4.11 -3.20
N ALA A 87 2.17 3.11 -2.50
CA ALA A 87 1.63 1.77 -2.62
C ALA A 87 0.20 1.70 -2.06
N ASP A 88 -0.03 2.26 -0.88
CA ASP A 88 -1.32 2.17 -0.21
C ASP A 88 -2.40 3.00 -0.93
N GLU A 89 -2.07 4.16 -1.52
CA GLU A 89 -3.05 5.11 -2.07
C GLU A 89 -3.10 5.16 -3.61
N TRP A 90 -2.08 4.68 -4.30
CA TRP A 90 -2.08 4.63 -5.77
C TRP A 90 -2.09 3.21 -6.33
N LEU A 91 -1.16 2.36 -5.91
CA LEU A 91 -1.11 0.99 -6.41
C LEU A 91 -2.36 0.19 -6.01
N SER A 92 -2.99 0.53 -4.90
CA SER A 92 -4.30 0.01 -4.50
C SER A 92 -5.41 0.29 -5.52
N LYS A 93 -5.34 1.43 -6.25
CA LYS A 93 -6.29 1.75 -7.34
C LYS A 93 -6.09 0.83 -8.54
N ALA A 94 -4.84 0.54 -8.91
CA ALA A 94 -4.53 -0.42 -9.97
C ALA A 94 -5.03 -1.83 -9.58
N MET A 95 -4.79 -2.27 -8.34
CA MET A 95 -5.31 -3.53 -7.82
C MET A 95 -6.85 -3.59 -7.90
N TYR A 96 -7.52 -2.53 -7.49
CA TYR A 96 -8.98 -2.44 -7.55
C TYR A 96 -9.48 -2.46 -9.00
N HIS A 97 -8.80 -1.74 -9.89
CA HIS A 97 -9.13 -1.70 -11.32
C HIS A 97 -9.07 -3.09 -11.93
N TYR A 98 -7.94 -3.77 -11.85
CA TYR A 98 -7.78 -5.11 -12.42
C TYR A 98 -8.84 -6.08 -11.90
N ARG A 99 -9.11 -6.09 -10.60
CA ARG A 99 -10.07 -7.01 -9.99
C ARG A 99 -11.52 -6.77 -10.41
N TRP A 100 -11.93 -5.51 -10.57
CA TRP A 100 -13.33 -5.16 -10.74
C TRP A 100 -13.71 -4.56 -12.11
N ALA A 101 -12.72 -4.37 -13.00
CA ALA A 101 -12.95 -3.96 -14.38
C ALA A 101 -12.94 -5.14 -15.36
N ASN A 102 -12.22 -6.22 -15.03
CA ASN A 102 -12.09 -7.40 -15.88
C ASN A 102 -13.07 -8.49 -15.45
N ALA A 103 -13.78 -9.08 -16.40
CA ALA A 103 -14.83 -10.05 -16.11
C ALA A 103 -14.32 -11.31 -15.40
N GLU A 104 -13.15 -11.83 -15.81
CA GLU A 104 -12.56 -13.05 -15.23
C GLU A 104 -12.16 -12.82 -13.76
N ASP A 105 -11.49 -11.70 -13.48
CA ASP A 105 -11.04 -11.34 -12.13
C ASP A 105 -12.23 -11.05 -11.20
N THR A 106 -13.25 -10.36 -11.73
CA THR A 106 -14.51 -10.07 -11.02
C THR A 106 -15.23 -11.35 -10.64
N GLU A 107 -15.42 -12.26 -11.60
CA GLU A 107 -16.12 -13.54 -11.37
C GLU A 107 -15.37 -14.39 -10.33
N LYS A 108 -14.05 -14.51 -10.45
CA LYS A 108 -13.24 -15.25 -9.47
C LYS A 108 -13.36 -14.65 -8.08
N SER A 109 -13.23 -13.34 -7.96
CA SER A 109 -13.30 -12.64 -6.66
C SER A 109 -14.70 -12.71 -6.07
N GLY A 110 -15.74 -12.58 -6.86
CA GLY A 110 -17.12 -12.78 -6.43
C GLY A 110 -17.40 -14.16 -5.86
N ARG A 111 -16.79 -15.22 -6.43
CA ARG A 111 -16.91 -16.59 -5.92
C ARG A 111 -16.15 -16.84 -4.62
N LEU A 112 -14.97 -16.25 -4.46
CA LEU A 112 -14.05 -16.63 -3.39
C LEU A 112 -14.15 -15.73 -2.15
N LEU A 113 -14.33 -14.42 -2.32
CA LEU A 113 -14.37 -13.48 -1.19
C LEU A 113 -15.49 -13.74 -0.18
N PRO A 114 -16.70 -14.16 -0.57
CA PRO A 114 -17.73 -14.51 0.40
C PRO A 114 -17.37 -15.66 1.34
N LEU A 115 -16.44 -16.54 0.92
CA LEU A 115 -16.01 -17.70 1.70
C LEU A 115 -14.85 -17.39 2.66
N ASP A 116 -14.23 -16.22 2.57
CA ASP A 116 -13.03 -15.88 3.36
C ASP A 116 -13.29 -15.97 4.87
N ALA A 117 -14.44 -15.50 5.33
CA ALA A 117 -14.81 -15.54 6.75
C ALA A 117 -15.54 -16.85 7.17
N ASN A 118 -16.12 -17.59 6.25
CA ASN A 118 -16.91 -18.78 6.56
C ASN A 118 -16.87 -19.80 5.42
N LEU A 119 -16.03 -20.81 5.56
CA LEU A 119 -15.89 -21.90 4.59
C LEU A 119 -17.16 -22.79 4.50
N GLN A 120 -18.00 -22.81 5.55
CA GLN A 120 -19.25 -23.57 5.60
C GLN A 120 -20.46 -22.76 5.15
N LEU A 121 -20.27 -21.62 4.48
CA LEU A 121 -21.38 -20.81 3.97
C LEU A 121 -22.25 -21.65 3.01
N PRO A 122 -23.56 -21.78 3.26
CA PRO A 122 -24.45 -22.54 2.39
C PRO A 122 -24.44 -22.02 0.94
N ALA A 123 -24.60 -22.92 -0.04
CA ALA A 123 -24.45 -22.59 -1.46
C ALA A 123 -25.39 -21.46 -1.94
N ASP A 124 -26.63 -21.44 -1.45
CA ASP A 124 -27.59 -20.38 -1.75
C ASP A 124 -27.17 -19.04 -1.18
N LYS A 125 -26.58 -19.00 0.04
CA LYS A 125 -26.01 -17.80 0.67
C LYS A 125 -24.74 -17.34 -0.04
N ALA A 126 -23.89 -18.30 -0.47
CA ALA A 126 -22.69 -17.97 -1.23
C ALA A 126 -23.04 -17.32 -2.59
N ALA A 127 -24.07 -17.82 -3.28
CA ALA A 127 -24.57 -17.23 -4.53
C ALA A 127 -25.11 -15.79 -4.31
N MET A 128 -25.91 -15.57 -3.28
CA MET A 128 -26.41 -14.23 -2.95
C MET A 128 -25.27 -13.27 -2.59
N ALA A 129 -24.27 -13.75 -1.86
CA ALA A 129 -23.12 -12.95 -1.48
C ALA A 129 -22.23 -12.64 -2.69
N HIS A 130 -22.06 -13.58 -3.63
CA HIS A 130 -21.38 -13.36 -4.91
C HIS A 130 -21.96 -12.15 -5.64
N ASP A 131 -23.26 -12.15 -5.92
CA ASP A 131 -23.92 -11.07 -6.66
C ASP A 131 -23.80 -9.74 -5.90
N PHE A 132 -24.05 -9.75 -4.59
CA PHE A 132 -23.91 -8.57 -3.74
C PHE A 132 -22.49 -7.98 -3.75
N PHE A 133 -21.44 -8.83 -3.68
CA PHE A 133 -20.04 -8.37 -3.70
C PHE A 133 -19.70 -7.74 -5.04
N ILE A 134 -20.09 -8.39 -6.16
CA ILE A 134 -19.82 -7.85 -7.49
C ILE A 134 -20.53 -6.51 -7.68
N ASP A 135 -21.84 -6.45 -7.45
CA ASP A 135 -22.60 -5.21 -7.62
C ASP A 135 -22.04 -4.06 -6.79
N ARG A 136 -21.74 -4.35 -5.52
CA ARG A 136 -21.17 -3.37 -4.60
C ARG A 136 -19.81 -2.85 -5.05
N GLN A 137 -18.93 -3.71 -5.49
CA GLN A 137 -17.56 -3.33 -5.83
C GLN A 137 -17.48 -2.70 -7.23
N VAL A 138 -18.16 -3.25 -8.20
CA VAL A 138 -18.26 -2.65 -9.54
C VAL A 138 -18.91 -1.27 -9.46
N GLY A 139 -19.98 -1.12 -8.66
CA GLY A 139 -20.65 0.17 -8.44
C GLY A 139 -19.77 1.23 -7.76
N ARG A 140 -18.65 0.83 -7.13
CA ARG A 140 -17.68 1.74 -6.47
C ARG A 140 -16.50 2.13 -7.33
N ARG A 141 -16.36 1.60 -8.53
CA ARG A 141 -15.20 1.85 -9.40
C ARG A 141 -14.93 3.34 -9.60
N ALA A 142 -15.95 4.13 -9.90
CA ALA A 142 -15.82 5.58 -10.09
C ALA A 142 -15.31 6.31 -8.83
N MET A 143 -15.79 5.89 -7.64
CA MET A 143 -15.36 6.47 -6.36
C MET A 143 -13.87 6.21 -6.07
N ILE A 144 -13.35 5.04 -6.48
CA ILE A 144 -11.93 4.68 -6.31
C ILE A 144 -11.06 5.25 -7.43
N GLY A 145 -11.66 5.75 -8.50
CA GLY A 145 -10.95 6.24 -9.69
C GLY A 145 -10.67 5.17 -10.74
N SER A 146 -11.30 4.00 -10.64
CA SER A 146 -11.19 2.89 -11.60
C SER A 146 -12.27 2.98 -12.67
N THR A 147 -12.41 4.12 -13.32
CA THR A 147 -13.31 4.28 -14.49
C THR A 147 -12.67 3.71 -15.74
N ASP A 148 -13.45 3.49 -16.79
CA ASP A 148 -12.90 3.05 -18.08
C ASP A 148 -11.99 4.12 -18.72
N ALA A 149 -12.24 5.40 -18.43
CA ALA A 149 -11.36 6.50 -18.89
C ALA A 149 -10.01 6.50 -18.14
N ASN A 150 -10.01 6.19 -16.83
CA ASN A 150 -8.80 6.17 -16.01
C ASN A 150 -8.03 4.85 -16.13
N GLY A 151 -8.71 3.76 -16.53
CA GLY A 151 -8.15 2.41 -16.58
C GLY A 151 -6.77 2.36 -17.25
N PRO A 152 -6.59 2.91 -18.48
CA PRO A 152 -5.31 2.88 -19.15
C PRO A 152 -4.15 3.55 -18.40
N VAL A 153 -4.43 4.56 -17.55
CA VAL A 153 -3.40 5.19 -16.69
C VAL A 153 -2.97 4.22 -15.59
N LEU A 154 -3.93 3.57 -14.94
CA LEU A 154 -3.67 2.61 -13.85
C LEU A 154 -2.91 1.38 -14.37
N GLU A 155 -3.29 0.87 -15.54
CA GLU A 155 -2.63 -0.27 -16.19
C GLU A 155 -1.18 0.06 -16.57
N ARG A 156 -0.94 1.18 -17.26
CA ARG A 156 0.42 1.62 -17.60
C ARG A 156 1.28 1.88 -16.37
N SER A 157 0.70 2.44 -15.31
CA SER A 157 1.41 2.64 -14.03
C SER A 157 1.84 1.30 -13.42
N TYR A 158 0.94 0.32 -13.37
CA TYR A 158 1.26 -1.03 -12.91
C TYR A 158 2.39 -1.67 -13.73
N GLU A 159 2.32 -1.59 -15.05
CA GLU A 159 3.34 -2.15 -15.94
C GLU A 159 4.72 -1.51 -15.69
N ARG A 160 4.81 -0.19 -15.57
CA ARG A 160 6.08 0.51 -15.28
C ARG A 160 6.64 0.17 -13.90
N ILE A 161 5.76 0.00 -12.91
CA ILE A 161 6.16 -0.48 -11.58
C ILE A 161 6.72 -1.89 -11.68
N LEU A 162 6.09 -2.78 -12.43
CA LEU A 162 6.60 -4.14 -12.66
C LEU A 162 7.97 -4.14 -13.33
N ASP A 163 8.16 -3.35 -14.40
CA ASP A 163 9.46 -3.25 -15.09
C ASP A 163 10.55 -2.72 -14.16
N THR A 164 10.21 -1.72 -13.33
CA THR A 164 11.12 -1.16 -12.34
C THR A 164 11.50 -2.21 -11.28
N LEU A 165 10.51 -2.97 -10.77
CA LEU A 165 10.76 -4.04 -9.81
C LEU A 165 11.59 -5.18 -10.41
N GLN A 166 11.34 -5.56 -11.68
CA GLN A 166 12.13 -6.57 -12.35
C GLN A 166 13.61 -6.17 -12.45
N ALA A 167 13.87 -4.89 -12.75
CA ALA A 167 15.23 -4.35 -12.78
C ALA A 167 15.84 -4.25 -11.37
N HIS A 168 15.08 -3.71 -10.42
CA HIS A 168 15.51 -3.54 -9.03
C HIS A 168 15.94 -4.87 -8.40
N LEU A 169 15.09 -5.89 -8.52
CA LEU A 169 15.30 -7.21 -7.92
C LEU A 169 16.36 -8.06 -8.64
N ALA A 170 16.99 -7.55 -9.69
CA ALA A 170 18.18 -8.14 -10.26
C ALA A 170 19.44 -7.86 -9.40
N GLU A 171 19.44 -6.77 -8.62
CA GLU A 171 20.61 -6.29 -7.88
C GLU A 171 20.32 -6.10 -6.38
N HIS A 172 19.06 -5.83 -6.00
CA HIS A 172 18.65 -5.48 -4.64
C HIS A 172 17.47 -6.32 -4.20
N ASN A 173 17.42 -6.69 -2.92
CA ASN A 173 16.28 -7.39 -2.34
C ASN A 173 15.20 -6.43 -1.80
N PHE A 174 15.59 -5.22 -1.41
CA PHE A 174 14.71 -4.23 -0.80
C PHE A 174 15.05 -2.82 -1.28
N PHE A 175 14.11 -1.88 -1.15
CA PHE A 175 14.23 -0.54 -1.73
C PHE A 175 15.33 0.32 -1.10
N PHE A 176 15.63 0.13 0.18
CA PHE A 176 16.53 1.01 0.93
C PHE A 176 17.71 0.29 1.58
N GLY A 177 18.18 -0.79 0.98
CA GLY A 177 19.37 -1.49 1.45
C GLY A 177 19.21 -3.01 1.50
N THR A 178 19.73 -3.63 2.58
CA THR A 178 19.77 -5.08 2.76
C THR A 178 18.67 -5.61 3.70
N ARG A 179 17.77 -4.75 4.15
CA ARG A 179 16.63 -5.07 5.02
C ARG A 179 15.35 -4.37 4.53
N PRO A 180 14.16 -4.97 4.77
CA PRO A 180 12.92 -4.41 4.27
C PRO A 180 12.49 -3.17 5.07
N GLY A 181 12.02 -2.14 4.35
CA GLY A 181 11.39 -0.94 4.88
C GLY A 181 9.86 -0.99 4.82
N ARG A 182 9.23 0.11 5.23
CA ARG A 182 7.77 0.27 5.21
C ARG A 182 7.20 0.12 3.80
N ALA A 183 7.87 0.74 2.81
CA ALA A 183 7.49 0.66 1.41
C ALA A 183 7.52 -0.76 0.87
N ASP A 184 8.55 -1.57 1.20
CA ASP A 184 8.61 -2.97 0.77
C ASP A 184 7.36 -3.74 1.21
N PHE A 185 6.94 -3.58 2.47
CA PHE A 185 5.74 -4.23 2.97
C PHE A 185 4.44 -3.66 2.38
N ALA A 186 4.40 -2.39 2.05
CA ALA A 186 3.25 -1.78 1.40
C ALA A 186 3.09 -2.26 -0.04
N PHE A 187 4.17 -2.24 -0.82
CA PHE A 187 4.20 -2.81 -2.18
C PHE A 187 3.85 -4.30 -2.17
N PHE A 188 4.43 -5.07 -1.24
CA PHE A 188 4.04 -6.48 -1.05
C PHE A 188 2.54 -6.62 -0.85
N GLY A 189 1.95 -5.85 0.05
CA GLY A 189 0.54 -5.94 0.40
C GLY A 189 -0.41 -5.70 -0.77
N GLN A 190 -0.11 -4.70 -1.61
CA GLN A 190 -0.90 -4.34 -2.78
C GLN A 190 -0.61 -5.21 -4.01
N LEU A 191 0.63 -5.62 -4.18
CA LEU A 191 1.03 -6.49 -5.29
C LEU A 191 0.55 -7.93 -5.11
N MET A 192 0.45 -8.44 -3.88
CA MET A 192 0.12 -9.85 -3.64
C MET A 192 -1.16 -10.29 -4.39
N PRO A 193 -2.28 -9.56 -4.33
CA PRO A 193 -3.44 -9.93 -5.13
C PRO A 193 -3.19 -9.89 -6.64
N MET A 194 -2.42 -8.92 -7.13
CA MET A 194 -2.13 -8.77 -8.55
C MET A 194 -1.10 -9.78 -9.09
N LEU A 195 -0.27 -10.35 -8.23
CA LEU A 195 0.76 -11.30 -8.63
C LEU A 195 0.33 -12.77 -8.46
N TRP A 196 -0.68 -13.04 -7.61
CA TRP A 196 -1.04 -14.41 -7.24
C TRP A 196 -2.55 -14.69 -7.29
N TRP A 197 -3.38 -13.68 -7.15
CA TRP A 197 -4.82 -13.89 -6.98
C TRP A 197 -5.61 -13.56 -8.24
N ASP A 198 -5.43 -12.38 -8.80
CA ASP A 198 -6.21 -11.87 -9.93
C ASP A 198 -5.58 -12.33 -11.26
N PRO A 199 -6.29 -13.12 -12.11
CA PRO A 199 -5.72 -13.73 -13.31
C PRO A 199 -5.10 -12.73 -14.29
N THR A 200 -5.80 -11.65 -14.60
CA THR A 200 -5.36 -10.67 -15.60
C THR A 200 -4.05 -9.99 -15.22
N PRO A 201 -3.90 -9.35 -14.05
CA PRO A 201 -2.63 -8.71 -13.69
C PRO A 201 -1.52 -9.73 -13.40
N THR A 202 -1.86 -10.96 -12.96
CA THR A 202 -0.88 -12.04 -12.79
C THR A 202 -0.26 -12.42 -14.13
N ALA A 203 -1.05 -12.53 -15.21
CA ALA A 203 -0.52 -12.83 -16.53
C ALA A 203 0.46 -11.76 -17.02
N VAL A 204 0.14 -10.48 -16.82
CA VAL A 204 1.04 -9.35 -17.12
C VAL A 204 2.35 -9.47 -16.32
N ALA A 205 2.26 -9.79 -15.03
CA ALA A 205 3.43 -9.90 -14.16
C ALA A 205 4.33 -11.11 -14.51
N VAL A 206 3.75 -12.24 -14.91
CA VAL A 206 4.52 -13.43 -15.35
C VAL A 206 5.39 -13.09 -16.55
N GLU A 207 4.87 -12.30 -17.47
CA GLU A 207 5.60 -11.89 -18.67
C GLU A 207 6.68 -10.84 -18.35
N ARG A 208 6.35 -9.82 -17.55
CA ARG A 208 7.20 -8.63 -17.36
C ARG A 208 8.15 -8.72 -16.17
N ALA A 209 7.71 -9.31 -15.05
CA ALA A 209 8.40 -9.21 -13.78
C ALA A 209 8.38 -10.51 -12.95
N PRO A 210 8.93 -11.63 -13.47
CA PRO A 210 8.96 -12.88 -12.71
C PRO A 210 9.73 -12.78 -11.38
N ARG A 211 10.71 -11.88 -11.26
CA ARG A 211 11.39 -11.61 -9.98
C ARG A 211 10.44 -11.00 -8.94
N ALA A 212 9.57 -10.08 -9.35
CA ALA A 212 8.60 -9.48 -8.45
C ALA A 212 7.61 -10.51 -7.88
N ILE A 213 7.23 -11.53 -8.67
CA ILE A 213 6.38 -12.64 -8.21
C ILE A 213 7.11 -13.42 -7.12
N MET A 214 8.36 -13.80 -7.33
CA MET A 214 9.13 -14.58 -6.35
C MET A 214 9.50 -13.76 -5.11
N TRP A 215 9.84 -12.47 -5.28
CA TRP A 215 10.06 -11.54 -4.18
C TRP A 215 8.79 -11.40 -3.31
N ASN A 216 7.64 -11.27 -3.93
CA ASN A 216 6.36 -11.15 -3.22
C ASN A 216 6.07 -12.42 -2.38
N GLN A 217 6.46 -13.60 -2.85
CA GLN A 217 6.38 -14.83 -2.07
C GLN A 217 7.31 -14.81 -0.84
N TRP A 218 8.54 -14.29 -0.98
CA TRP A 218 9.44 -14.14 0.16
C TRP A 218 8.88 -13.16 1.19
N MET A 219 8.35 -12.02 0.73
CA MET A 219 7.80 -10.98 1.58
C MET A 219 6.64 -11.43 2.48
N ASP A 220 5.92 -12.51 2.12
CA ASP A 220 4.83 -13.02 2.98
C ASP A 220 5.35 -13.52 4.33
N ASP A 221 6.59 -14.03 4.37
CA ASP A 221 7.24 -14.44 5.62
C ASP A 221 8.77 -14.27 5.57
N LEU A 222 9.25 -13.12 6.05
CA LEU A 222 10.67 -12.82 6.23
C LEU A 222 11.17 -13.09 7.66
N SER A 223 10.52 -13.97 8.44
CA SER A 223 10.98 -14.32 9.79
C SER A 223 12.38 -14.95 9.81
N TRP A 224 12.77 -15.61 8.71
CA TRP A 224 14.10 -16.20 8.50
C TRP A 224 15.18 -15.19 8.09
N TRP A 225 14.82 -13.97 7.65
CA TRP A 225 15.77 -12.97 7.16
C TRP A 225 16.60 -12.42 8.33
N ARG A 226 17.91 -12.50 8.21
CA ARG A 226 18.83 -12.01 9.24
C ARG A 226 19.04 -10.51 9.07
N VAL A 227 18.97 -9.80 10.16
CA VAL A 227 19.32 -8.38 10.26
C VAL A 227 20.15 -8.18 11.52
N ASP A 228 21.14 -7.32 11.42
CA ASP A 228 22.00 -6.92 12.53
C ASP A 228 21.56 -5.52 12.95
N ASP A 229 20.90 -5.42 14.09
CA ASP A 229 20.40 -4.19 14.75
C ASP A 229 20.00 -3.06 13.78
N ASP A 230 20.72 -1.93 13.76
CA ASP A 230 20.42 -0.75 12.96
C ASP A 230 21.17 -0.71 11.60
N GLU A 231 21.93 -1.75 11.27
CA GLU A 231 22.64 -1.84 10.01
C GLU A 231 21.74 -2.21 8.83
N GLY A 232 22.25 -2.02 7.62
CA GLY A 232 21.59 -2.46 6.40
C GLY A 232 20.73 -1.42 5.70
N TRP A 233 20.67 -0.19 6.22
CA TRP A 233 20.03 0.94 5.53
C TRP A 233 21.03 1.69 4.66
N CYS A 234 20.62 2.14 3.48
CA CYS A 234 21.37 3.13 2.71
C CYS A 234 21.02 4.54 3.17
N SER A 235 21.91 5.51 2.93
CA SER A 235 21.55 6.92 3.09
C SER A 235 20.66 7.40 1.95
N ALA A 236 19.96 8.51 2.15
CA ALA A 236 19.06 9.09 1.15
C ALA A 236 19.79 9.38 -0.18
N GLU A 237 21.07 9.77 -0.13
CA GLU A 237 21.88 10.05 -1.32
C GLU A 237 22.35 8.80 -2.05
N ALA A 238 22.27 7.64 -1.41
CA ALA A 238 22.72 6.35 -1.93
C ALA A 238 21.58 5.38 -2.26
N ILE A 239 20.34 5.87 -2.32
CA ILE A 239 19.20 5.03 -2.74
C ILE A 239 19.45 4.49 -4.16
N PRO A 240 19.06 3.22 -4.43
CA PRO A 240 19.20 2.65 -5.76
C PRO A 240 18.51 3.51 -6.84
N PRO A 241 19.10 3.64 -8.04
CA PRO A 241 18.44 4.35 -9.15
C PRO A 241 17.05 3.81 -9.48
N THR A 242 16.82 2.52 -9.27
CA THR A 242 15.52 1.86 -9.45
C THR A 242 14.51 2.24 -8.35
N THR A 243 14.94 2.48 -7.11
CA THR A 243 14.08 3.07 -6.07
C THR A 243 13.70 4.50 -6.44
N ARG A 244 14.66 5.29 -6.95
CA ARG A 244 14.37 6.63 -7.47
C ARG A 244 13.40 6.58 -8.67
N ALA A 245 13.45 5.55 -9.52
CA ALA A 245 12.51 5.38 -10.62
C ALA A 245 11.07 5.17 -10.14
N LEU A 246 10.85 4.54 -8.97
CA LEU A 246 9.52 4.47 -8.33
C LEU A 246 9.02 5.86 -7.92
N LEU A 247 9.89 6.75 -7.44
CA LEU A 247 9.54 8.14 -7.15
C LEU A 247 9.17 8.90 -8.43
N VAL A 248 9.90 8.67 -9.54
CA VAL A 248 9.55 9.28 -10.84
C VAL A 248 8.17 8.79 -11.32
N GLU A 249 7.86 7.51 -11.14
CA GLU A 249 6.52 6.99 -11.44
C GLU A 249 5.45 7.61 -10.53
N ALA A 250 5.75 7.75 -9.25
CA ALA A 250 4.86 8.42 -8.30
C ALA A 250 4.63 9.91 -8.64
N GLY A 251 5.68 10.62 -9.05
CA GLY A 251 5.58 12.01 -9.50
C GLY A 251 4.78 12.19 -10.79
N ARG A 252 4.78 11.16 -11.65
CA ARG A 252 3.98 11.13 -12.89
C ARG A 252 2.49 10.90 -12.62
N THR A 253 2.17 10.14 -11.59
CA THR A 253 0.82 9.59 -11.40
C THR A 253 0.20 9.99 -10.05
N TYR A 254 0.77 9.54 -8.98
CA TYR A 254 0.26 9.70 -7.62
C TYR A 254 0.32 11.14 -7.11
N ALA A 255 1.47 11.83 -7.26
CA ALA A 255 1.68 13.14 -6.64
C ALA A 255 0.73 14.21 -7.18
N PRO A 256 0.53 14.39 -8.51
CA PRO A 256 -0.43 15.36 -9.03
C PRO A 256 -1.86 15.04 -8.59
N PHE A 257 -2.22 13.74 -8.51
CA PHE A 257 -3.54 13.35 -8.02
C PHE A 257 -3.72 13.70 -6.53
N MET A 258 -2.76 13.41 -5.66
CA MET A 258 -2.87 13.69 -4.22
C MET A 258 -3.04 15.18 -3.92
N VAL A 259 -2.29 16.04 -4.62
CA VAL A 259 -2.40 17.49 -4.48
C VAL A 259 -3.77 17.99 -4.97
N ALA A 260 -4.21 17.53 -6.14
CA ALA A 260 -5.51 17.90 -6.70
C ALA A 260 -6.67 17.42 -5.81
N ASN A 261 -6.57 16.19 -5.27
CA ASN A 261 -7.56 15.65 -4.35
C ASN A 261 -7.65 16.46 -3.04
N ALA A 262 -6.51 16.83 -2.46
CA ALA A 262 -6.52 17.65 -1.25
C ALA A 262 -7.13 19.03 -1.50
N ALA A 263 -6.84 19.66 -2.62
CA ALA A 263 -7.44 20.93 -3.03
C ALA A 263 -8.96 20.81 -3.24
N ALA A 264 -9.42 19.74 -3.91
CA ALA A 264 -10.85 19.48 -4.13
C ALA A 264 -11.60 19.24 -2.81
N VAL A 265 -11.01 18.46 -1.89
CA VAL A 265 -11.57 18.23 -0.55
C VAL A 265 -11.68 19.53 0.24
N ALA A 266 -10.64 20.37 0.21
CA ALA A 266 -10.63 21.68 0.91
C ALA A 266 -11.67 22.65 0.33
N ALA A 267 -11.89 22.63 -0.98
CA ALA A 267 -12.88 23.44 -1.67
C ALA A 267 -14.32 22.89 -1.55
N GLY A 268 -14.50 21.66 -1.04
CA GLY A 268 -15.80 20.99 -1.00
C GLY A 268 -16.33 20.67 -2.41
N ALA A 269 -15.43 20.44 -3.38
CA ALA A 269 -15.79 20.11 -4.75
C ALA A 269 -16.40 18.70 -4.84
N ASP A 270 -17.23 18.47 -5.85
CA ASP A 270 -17.86 17.17 -6.11
C ASP A 270 -16.94 16.22 -6.93
N GLU A 271 -15.93 16.77 -7.60
CA GLU A 271 -15.02 16.02 -8.45
C GLU A 271 -13.57 16.52 -8.31
N VAL A 272 -12.63 15.60 -8.36
CA VAL A 272 -11.21 15.85 -8.62
C VAL A 272 -10.98 15.71 -10.12
N ALA A 273 -10.33 16.70 -10.73
CA ALA A 273 -9.80 16.60 -12.10
C ALA A 273 -8.34 17.05 -12.10
N CYS A 274 -7.46 16.22 -12.63
CA CYS A 274 -6.03 16.54 -12.77
C CYS A 274 -5.46 15.85 -14.00
N GLU A 275 -4.30 16.32 -14.45
CA GLU A 275 -3.51 15.61 -15.46
C GLU A 275 -2.61 14.58 -14.74
N THR A 276 -2.67 13.34 -15.20
CA THR A 276 -1.90 12.21 -14.67
C THR A 276 -1.40 11.38 -15.84
N ASP A 277 -0.09 11.21 -15.95
CA ASP A 277 0.53 10.49 -17.07
C ASP A 277 0.12 11.05 -18.46
N GLY A 278 0.01 12.38 -18.59
CA GLY A 278 -0.41 13.05 -19.83
C GLY A 278 -1.89 12.83 -20.19
N THR A 279 -2.70 12.35 -19.24
CA THR A 279 -4.12 12.05 -19.44
C THR A 279 -4.95 12.73 -18.36
N GLU A 280 -6.13 13.22 -18.70
CA GLU A 280 -7.06 13.74 -17.71
C GLU A 280 -7.57 12.60 -16.84
N TYR A 281 -7.38 12.72 -15.54
CA TYR A 281 -7.81 11.77 -14.52
C TYR A 281 -8.91 12.40 -13.66
N ARG A 282 -10.03 11.72 -13.51
CA ARG A 282 -11.20 12.19 -12.76
C ARG A 282 -11.66 11.17 -11.73
N GLN A 283 -11.98 11.64 -10.52
CA GLN A 283 -12.63 10.82 -9.51
C GLN A 283 -13.41 11.67 -8.49
N THR A 284 -14.23 11.02 -7.67
CA THR A 284 -14.83 11.65 -6.49
C THR A 284 -13.75 12.01 -5.47
N PRO A 285 -13.78 13.20 -4.83
CA PRO A 285 -12.81 13.57 -3.80
C PRO A 285 -12.82 12.58 -2.62
N PHE A 286 -11.62 12.18 -2.19
CA PHE A 286 -11.48 11.20 -1.12
C PHE A 286 -10.77 11.83 0.09
N LYS A 287 -11.53 12.09 1.15
CA LYS A 287 -11.05 12.80 2.36
C LYS A 287 -9.87 12.09 3.05
N TYR A 288 -9.84 10.77 3.00
CA TYR A 288 -8.75 10.01 3.61
C TYR A 288 -7.41 10.27 2.89
N GLN A 289 -7.39 10.30 1.56
CA GLN A 289 -6.17 10.61 0.80
C GLN A 289 -5.70 12.07 1.00
N ALA A 290 -6.61 13.01 1.24
CA ALA A 290 -6.22 14.36 1.66
C ALA A 290 -5.54 14.37 3.04
N LYS A 291 -5.96 13.49 3.95
CA LYS A 291 -5.32 13.29 5.25
C LYS A 291 -3.93 12.64 5.10
N CYS A 292 -3.76 11.68 4.18
CA CYS A 292 -2.47 11.08 3.88
C CYS A 292 -1.46 12.14 3.40
N LEU A 293 -1.86 13.03 2.48
CA LEU A 293 -1.01 14.14 2.06
C LEU A 293 -0.65 15.08 3.22
N ALA A 294 -1.59 15.35 4.12
CA ALA A 294 -1.31 16.16 5.31
C ALA A 294 -0.25 15.47 6.19
N TRP A 295 -0.33 14.16 6.41
CA TRP A 295 0.68 13.41 7.15
C TRP A 295 2.07 13.46 6.49
N ILE A 296 2.16 13.36 5.16
CA ILE A 296 3.43 13.51 4.44
C ILE A 296 4.03 14.90 4.72
N ARG A 297 3.21 15.95 4.68
CA ARG A 297 3.65 17.32 4.96
C ARG A 297 4.06 17.52 6.41
N ASP A 298 3.33 16.94 7.35
CA ASP A 298 3.65 17.01 8.78
C ASP A 298 4.98 16.27 9.08
N GLU A 299 5.19 15.09 8.52
CA GLU A 299 6.45 14.34 8.65
C GLU A 299 7.63 15.12 8.04
N TYR A 300 7.45 15.72 6.85
CA TYR A 300 8.46 16.57 6.24
C TYR A 300 8.79 17.79 7.09
N ALA A 301 7.78 18.48 7.60
CA ALA A 301 7.95 19.63 8.47
C ALA A 301 8.63 19.29 9.81
N GLY A 302 8.52 18.04 10.26
CA GLY A 302 9.19 17.53 11.46
C GLY A 302 10.68 17.24 11.28
N LEU A 303 11.18 17.19 10.04
CA LEU A 303 12.60 16.99 9.75
C LEU A 303 13.43 18.22 10.09
N SER A 304 14.72 18.02 10.38
CA SER A 304 15.69 19.13 10.46
C SER A 304 15.87 19.80 9.09
N ASP A 305 16.25 21.08 9.06
CA ASP A 305 16.56 21.80 7.81
C ASP A 305 17.57 21.05 6.94
N ALA A 306 18.53 20.38 7.57
CA ALA A 306 19.55 19.58 6.88
C ALA A 306 18.94 18.34 6.23
N ASP A 307 18.03 17.65 6.92
CA ASP A 307 17.35 16.46 6.38
C ASP A 307 16.33 16.84 5.33
N GLN A 308 15.61 17.97 5.49
CA GLN A 308 14.73 18.51 4.44
C GLN A 308 15.52 18.78 3.15
N ALA A 309 16.68 19.42 3.24
CA ALA A 309 17.53 19.67 2.06
C ALA A 309 18.00 18.37 1.38
N ARG A 310 18.25 17.30 2.14
CA ARG A 310 18.59 15.97 1.60
C ARG A 310 17.38 15.33 0.90
N VAL A 311 16.21 15.40 1.51
CA VAL A 311 14.93 14.95 0.92
C VAL A 311 14.66 15.71 -0.37
N ASP A 312 14.78 17.03 -0.38
CA ASP A 312 14.61 17.85 -1.58
C ASP A 312 15.56 17.45 -2.71
N GLY A 313 16.82 17.10 -2.35
CA GLY A 313 17.79 16.57 -3.31
C GLY A 313 17.34 15.25 -3.95
N VAL A 314 16.70 14.37 -3.20
CA VAL A 314 16.18 13.08 -3.70
C VAL A 314 14.91 13.29 -4.53
N LEU A 315 13.96 14.09 -4.03
CA LEU A 315 12.69 14.34 -4.71
C LEU A 315 12.85 15.21 -5.96
N GLY A 316 13.85 16.08 -6.00
CA GLY A 316 14.08 17.03 -7.07
C GLY A 316 14.11 16.37 -8.46
N GLY A 317 13.25 16.83 -9.39
CA GLY A 317 13.11 16.30 -10.73
C GLY A 317 12.43 14.93 -10.81
N THR A 318 11.82 14.43 -9.74
CA THR A 318 10.97 13.23 -9.78
C THR A 318 9.50 13.56 -10.04
N GLY A 319 9.08 14.79 -9.76
CA GLY A 319 7.67 15.21 -9.72
C GLY A 319 7.03 15.04 -8.34
N CYS A 320 7.69 14.37 -7.39
CA CYS A 320 7.21 14.21 -6.02
C CYS A 320 7.48 15.44 -5.13
N GLU A 321 8.28 16.40 -5.56
CA GLU A 321 8.53 17.66 -4.86
C GLU A 321 7.24 18.45 -4.55
N VAL A 322 6.19 18.25 -5.33
CA VAL A 322 4.88 18.89 -5.10
C VAL A 322 4.16 18.39 -3.84
N LEU A 323 4.55 17.21 -3.33
CA LEU A 323 3.94 16.64 -2.13
C LEU A 323 4.32 17.44 -0.87
N VAL A 324 5.55 17.98 -0.85
CA VAL A 324 6.11 18.73 0.28
C VAL A 324 6.07 20.24 0.06
N ALA A 325 5.66 20.69 -1.13
CA ALA A 325 5.45 22.11 -1.40
C ALA A 325 4.29 22.66 -0.54
N THR A 326 4.54 23.79 0.14
CA THR A 326 3.57 24.52 0.97
C THR A 326 2.71 25.47 0.13
#